data_c62230a6abec8dc3d9e6ea0d092996d2
#
_entry.id   c62230a6abec8dc3d9e6ea0d092996d2
#
_cell.length_a   1.000
_cell.length_b   1.000
_cell.length_c   1.000
_cell.angle_alpha   90.00
_cell.angle_beta   90.00
_cell.angle_gamma   90.00
#
_symmetry.space_group_name_H-M   'P 1'
#
loop_
_entity.id
_entity.type
_entity.pdbx_description
1 polymer ?
#
loop_
_entity_poly.entity_id
_entity_poly.type
_entity_poly.pdbx_seq_one_letter_code
_entity_poly.pdbx_strand_id
1 'polypeptide(L)'
;MVILNLLGKIEPTCISQKLKLYIANLPKGDFNNWNGGLVEKMEDTLKYSSVQTERFQKKFSNVKSLNIKRIFQSCYPNISVENMTELECIQHIADEMIYIYLDYNYDDMPVGDWTSNCFDSRCCERDYTEKIVDFIRFLCNEENHKKYPKIPDIKLHCIYSGDDYGLPENCRLIFSGTTNIEKTINDLVEFGALLDSFLNSEEDYYFFDYLCTELYEIDRKNFTPNHCQKLYSLCEFFLEKDTDHELDEKLPPFIKEYYSLEDRKKIAIIARQIRNKVAHGDFSKFRDKIEEYASEIMEKNNYWFDYSEYSRQNWAIMNLCFTLLAAIQNMTTIILIDKPIIMAIKHRK
;
A
#
# COMPACT_ATOMS: atom_id res chain seq x y z
N MET A 1 3.99 -7.85 11.50
CA MET A 1 2.84 -7.32 12.28
C MET A 1 2.57 -5.88 11.86
N VAL A 2 1.33 -5.55 11.55
CA VAL A 2 0.91 -4.19 11.16
C VAL A 2 -0.22 -3.73 12.06
N ILE A 3 -0.02 -2.64 12.81
CA ILE A 3 -1.03 -2.06 13.68
C ILE A 3 -1.89 -1.09 12.89
N LEU A 4 -3.19 -1.24 13.00
CA LEU A 4 -4.18 -0.41 12.32
C LEU A 4 -4.64 0.75 13.19
N ASN A 5 -5.14 1.81 12.58
CA ASN A 5 -5.76 2.93 13.30
C ASN A 5 -7.21 2.64 13.73
N LEU A 6 -7.53 1.38 13.96
CA LEU A 6 -8.82 0.91 14.43
C LEU A 6 -8.75 0.56 15.91
N LEU A 7 -9.78 0.95 16.66
CA LEU A 7 -9.91 0.65 18.07
C LEU A 7 -11.21 -0.09 18.32
N GLY A 8 -11.14 -1.16 19.08
CA GLY A 8 -12.29 -1.94 19.51
C GLY A 8 -11.89 -3.35 19.91
N LYS A 9 -12.78 -4.05 20.60
CA LYS A 9 -12.56 -5.44 20.99
C LYS A 9 -13.07 -6.36 19.90
N ILE A 10 -12.20 -7.25 19.43
CA ILE A 10 -12.50 -8.24 18.40
C ILE A 10 -11.97 -9.61 18.83
N GLU A 11 -12.62 -10.67 18.36
CA GLU A 11 -12.06 -12.01 18.43
C GLU A 11 -11.04 -12.23 17.31
N PRO A 12 -9.96 -12.98 17.56
CA PRO A 12 -9.00 -13.32 16.51
C PRO A 12 -9.71 -13.96 15.32
N THR A 13 -9.55 -13.36 14.17
CA THR A 13 -10.27 -13.75 12.94
C THR A 13 -9.27 -14.03 11.82
N CYS A 14 -9.42 -15.18 11.17
CA CYS A 14 -8.62 -15.54 10.00
C CYS A 14 -9.11 -14.76 8.78
N ILE A 15 -8.21 -13.99 8.15
CA ILE A 15 -8.45 -13.29 6.89
C ILE A 15 -8.23 -14.24 5.72
N SER A 16 -7.07 -14.92 5.68
CA SER A 16 -6.70 -15.88 4.63
C SER A 16 -6.09 -17.12 5.24
N GLN A 17 -6.69 -18.27 4.96
CA GLN A 17 -6.22 -19.58 5.43
C GLN A 17 -4.88 -19.96 4.80
N LYS A 18 -4.74 -19.73 3.51
CA LYS A 18 -3.56 -20.10 2.73
C LYS A 18 -2.35 -19.25 3.06
N LEU A 19 -2.58 -17.95 3.35
CA LEU A 19 -1.51 -17.05 3.81
C LEU A 19 -1.29 -17.11 5.32
N LYS A 20 -2.13 -17.81 6.09
CA LYS A 20 -2.17 -17.77 7.55
C LYS A 20 -2.21 -16.33 8.08
N LEU A 21 -3.01 -15.50 7.44
CA LEU A 21 -3.16 -14.07 7.74
C LEU A 21 -4.34 -13.87 8.69
N TYR A 22 -4.10 -13.21 9.82
CA TYR A 22 -5.07 -12.99 10.89
C TYR A 22 -5.18 -11.52 11.27
N ILE A 23 -6.34 -11.17 11.87
CA ILE A 23 -6.60 -9.89 12.51
C ILE A 23 -7.04 -10.15 13.95
N ALA A 24 -6.50 -9.39 14.91
CA ALA A 24 -6.81 -9.54 16.32
C ALA A 24 -6.55 -8.23 17.09
N ASN A 25 -6.94 -8.21 18.38
CA ASN A 25 -6.40 -7.23 19.32
C ASN A 25 -4.97 -7.60 19.71
N LEU A 26 -4.17 -6.60 20.04
CA LEU A 26 -2.80 -6.81 20.53
C LEU A 26 -2.81 -7.70 21.77
N PRO A 27 -1.96 -8.75 21.83
CA PRO A 27 -1.93 -9.68 22.95
C PRO A 27 -1.49 -8.97 24.22
N LYS A 28 -2.20 -9.23 25.32
CA LYS A 28 -1.85 -8.68 26.63
C LYS A 28 -0.57 -9.35 27.14
N GLY A 29 0.46 -8.57 27.41
CA GLY A 29 1.66 -8.99 28.11
C GLY A 29 2.83 -9.46 27.25
N ASP A 30 2.64 -9.87 25.99
CA ASP A 30 3.74 -10.35 25.14
C ASP A 30 4.65 -9.24 24.61
N PHE A 31 4.19 -8.02 24.66
CA PHE A 31 4.96 -6.86 24.23
C PHE A 31 6.06 -6.42 25.19
N ASN A 32 6.03 -6.87 26.43
CA ASN A 32 7.09 -6.57 27.41
C ASN A 32 8.42 -7.29 27.07
N ASN A 33 8.40 -8.32 26.25
CA ASN A 33 9.60 -9.04 25.79
C ASN A 33 10.23 -8.45 24.52
N TRP A 34 9.57 -7.53 23.86
CA TRP A 34 10.12 -6.78 22.74
C TRP A 34 10.71 -5.48 23.29
N ASN A 35 12.02 -5.29 23.21
CA ASN A 35 12.82 -4.11 23.57
C ASN A 35 12.03 -2.82 23.88
N GLY A 36 11.46 -2.73 25.10
CA GLY A 36 10.54 -1.67 25.51
C GLY A 36 9.13 -1.88 24.92
N GLY A 37 8.17 -2.38 25.74
CA GLY A 37 6.83 -2.80 25.32
C GLY A 37 6.06 -1.74 24.49
N LEU A 38 4.98 -2.18 23.82
CA LEU A 38 4.16 -1.30 22.97
C LEU A 38 3.71 -0.02 23.68
N VAL A 39 3.40 -0.11 24.97
CA VAL A 39 3.02 1.06 25.81
C VAL A 39 4.18 2.06 25.86
N GLU A 40 5.42 1.60 26.06
CA GLU A 40 6.60 2.42 26.09
C GLU A 40 6.90 3.04 24.72
N LYS A 41 6.76 2.28 23.64
CA LYS A 41 6.86 2.77 22.27
C LYS A 41 5.75 3.78 21.93
N MET A 42 4.53 3.58 22.42
CA MET A 42 3.45 4.55 22.27
C MET A 42 3.71 5.82 23.09
N GLU A 43 4.24 5.69 24.33
CA GLU A 43 4.67 6.85 25.12
C GLU A 43 5.75 7.63 24.40
N ASP A 44 6.77 6.98 23.88
CA ASP A 44 7.84 7.64 23.14
C ASP A 44 7.33 8.27 21.83
N THR A 45 6.44 7.60 21.14
CA THR A 45 5.76 8.14 19.96
C THR A 45 4.94 9.39 20.29
N LEU A 46 4.16 9.36 21.37
CA LEU A 46 3.38 10.50 21.82
C LEU A 46 4.28 11.63 22.35
N LYS A 47 5.35 11.29 23.06
CA LYS A 47 6.39 12.25 23.50
C LYS A 47 7.13 12.86 22.32
N TYR A 48 7.53 12.04 21.33
CA TYR A 48 8.15 12.52 20.11
C TYR A 48 7.22 13.42 19.30
N SER A 49 5.95 13.04 19.17
CA SER A 49 4.93 13.88 18.54
C SER A 49 4.72 15.18 19.31
N SER A 50 4.80 15.16 20.65
CA SER A 50 4.74 16.39 21.47
C SER A 50 5.97 17.29 21.25
N VAL A 51 7.18 16.73 21.14
CA VAL A 51 8.41 17.48 20.84
C VAL A 51 8.38 18.06 19.42
N GLN A 52 7.88 17.32 18.45
CA GLN A 52 7.68 17.86 17.09
C GLN A 52 6.62 18.96 17.10
N THR A 53 5.57 18.81 17.92
CA THR A 53 4.55 19.84 18.10
C THR A 53 5.12 21.09 18.74
N GLU A 54 6.01 20.98 19.72
CA GLU A 54 6.74 22.13 20.31
C GLU A 54 7.62 22.84 19.28
N ARG A 55 8.34 22.09 18.44
CA ARG A 55 9.12 22.67 17.32
C ARG A 55 8.21 23.34 16.30
N PHE A 56 7.05 22.76 16.02
CA PHE A 56 6.03 23.31 15.14
C PHE A 56 5.39 24.55 15.76
N GLN A 57 5.10 24.54 17.07
CA GLN A 57 4.57 25.69 17.82
C GLN A 57 5.53 26.90 17.80
N LYS A 58 6.84 26.64 17.90
CA LYS A 58 7.86 27.70 17.75
C LYS A 58 7.88 28.33 16.36
N LYS A 59 7.43 27.58 15.34
CA LYS A 59 7.40 28.04 13.94
C LYS A 59 6.02 28.59 13.53
N PHE A 60 4.95 28.09 14.15
CA PHE A 60 3.55 28.43 13.86
C PHE A 60 2.80 28.62 15.18
N SER A 61 2.64 29.84 15.61
CA SER A 61 2.13 30.25 16.93
C SER A 61 0.72 29.77 17.34
N ASN A 62 0.04 28.99 16.51
CA ASN A 62 -1.34 28.55 16.70
C ASN A 62 -1.54 27.04 16.90
N VAL A 63 -0.46 26.23 16.99
CA VAL A 63 -0.58 24.78 17.20
C VAL A 63 -0.61 24.48 18.70
N LYS A 64 -1.71 23.87 19.17
CA LYS A 64 -1.85 23.43 20.56
C LYS A 64 -1.06 22.15 20.82
N SER A 65 -0.45 22.01 21.99
CA SER A 65 0.25 20.78 22.40
C SER A 65 -0.65 19.55 22.33
N LEU A 66 -0.08 18.42 21.89
CA LEU A 66 -0.75 17.13 21.98
C LEU A 66 -0.93 16.78 23.47
N ASN A 67 -2.15 16.42 23.84
CA ASN A 67 -2.49 15.99 25.17
C ASN A 67 -3.12 14.59 25.07
N ILE A 68 -2.50 13.62 25.72
CA ILE A 68 -2.90 12.20 25.68
C ILE A 68 -4.36 12.05 26.10
N LYS A 69 -4.77 12.72 27.19
CA LYS A 69 -6.16 12.70 27.68
C LYS A 69 -7.13 13.26 26.64
N ARG A 70 -6.72 14.25 25.86
CA ARG A 70 -7.54 14.82 24.79
C ARG A 70 -7.64 13.86 23.59
N ILE A 71 -6.56 13.18 23.24
CA ILE A 71 -6.59 12.12 22.20
C ILE A 71 -7.53 11.02 22.66
N PHE A 72 -7.37 10.54 23.90
CA PHE A 72 -8.24 9.53 24.49
C PHE A 72 -9.71 9.96 24.46
N GLN A 73 -10.01 11.20 24.90
CA GLN A 73 -11.37 11.74 24.88
C GLN A 73 -11.97 11.82 23.47
N SER A 74 -11.13 12.03 22.44
CA SER A 74 -11.61 12.04 21.05
C SER A 74 -11.93 10.62 20.54
N CYS A 75 -11.24 9.61 21.06
CA CYS A 75 -11.51 8.21 20.74
C CYS A 75 -12.71 7.67 21.53
N TYR A 76 -12.85 8.11 22.77
CA TYR A 76 -13.84 7.64 23.75
C TYR A 76 -14.63 8.81 24.37
N PRO A 77 -15.52 9.46 23.62
CA PRO A 77 -16.23 10.66 24.08
C PRO A 77 -17.10 10.42 25.30
N ASN A 78 -17.51 9.19 25.55
CA ASN A 78 -18.38 8.80 26.68
C ASN A 78 -17.62 8.38 27.95
N ILE A 79 -16.26 8.34 27.91
CA ILE A 79 -15.44 7.94 29.06
C ILE A 79 -14.85 9.21 29.69
N SER A 80 -15.11 9.44 30.97
CA SER A 80 -14.51 10.57 31.70
C SER A 80 -13.03 10.32 31.96
N VAL A 81 -12.18 11.30 31.60
CA VAL A 81 -10.72 11.26 31.78
C VAL A 81 -10.25 11.97 33.06
N GLU A 82 -11.15 12.52 33.84
CA GLU A 82 -10.79 13.36 35.00
C GLU A 82 -9.93 12.62 36.03
N ASN A 83 -10.25 11.35 36.29
CA ASN A 83 -9.54 10.52 37.25
C ASN A 83 -8.52 9.56 36.62
N MET A 84 -8.31 9.60 35.31
CA MET A 84 -7.36 8.75 34.62
C MET A 84 -5.99 9.40 34.55
N THR A 85 -4.94 8.62 34.75
CA THR A 85 -3.57 8.99 34.40
C THR A 85 -3.36 8.92 32.89
N GLU A 86 -2.32 9.53 32.37
CA GLU A 86 -1.95 9.40 30.94
C GLU A 86 -1.64 7.95 30.59
N LEU A 87 -0.96 7.22 31.50
CA LEU A 87 -0.64 5.80 31.32
C LEU A 87 -1.89 4.93 31.20
N GLU A 88 -2.90 5.17 32.04
CA GLU A 88 -4.19 4.45 31.95
C GLU A 88 -4.91 4.73 30.61
N CYS A 89 -4.84 5.96 30.13
CA CYS A 89 -5.37 6.29 28.81
C CYS A 89 -4.64 5.54 27.68
N ILE A 90 -3.30 5.50 27.72
CA ILE A 90 -2.48 4.77 26.75
C ILE A 90 -2.78 3.28 26.82
N GLN A 91 -2.82 2.69 28.03
CA GLN A 91 -3.10 1.29 28.22
C GLN A 91 -4.47 0.90 27.66
N HIS A 92 -5.49 1.71 27.92
CA HIS A 92 -6.84 1.47 27.38
C HIS A 92 -6.86 1.49 25.85
N ILE A 93 -6.17 2.45 25.23
CA ILE A 93 -6.01 2.49 23.77
C ILE A 93 -5.30 1.24 23.28
N ALA A 94 -4.18 0.85 23.92
CA ALA A 94 -3.40 -0.33 23.54
C ALA A 94 -4.21 -1.64 23.64
N ASP A 95 -5.05 -1.77 24.66
CA ASP A 95 -5.92 -2.94 24.86
C ASP A 95 -7.00 -3.10 23.78
N GLU A 96 -7.31 -2.03 23.06
CA GLU A 96 -8.30 -2.02 21.97
C GLU A 96 -7.69 -1.85 20.58
N MET A 97 -6.36 -1.72 20.48
CA MET A 97 -5.68 -1.68 19.19
C MET A 97 -5.83 -2.98 18.43
N ILE A 98 -6.03 -2.84 17.14
CA ILE A 98 -6.21 -3.96 16.21
C ILE A 98 -4.96 -4.07 15.33
N TYR A 99 -4.48 -5.28 15.12
CA TYR A 99 -3.35 -5.56 14.27
C TYR A 99 -3.61 -6.70 13.29
N ILE A 100 -2.89 -6.68 12.18
CA ILE A 100 -2.82 -7.78 11.22
C ILE A 100 -1.46 -8.46 11.38
N TYR A 101 -1.45 -9.79 11.37
CA TYR A 101 -0.25 -10.60 11.51
C TYR A 101 -0.34 -11.89 10.69
N LEU A 102 0.82 -12.48 10.43
CA LEU A 102 0.95 -13.81 9.87
C LEU A 102 1.24 -14.79 11.01
N ASP A 103 0.49 -15.88 11.05
CA ASP A 103 0.69 -16.99 12.01
C ASP A 103 1.56 -18.06 11.34
N TYR A 104 2.85 -17.78 11.23
CA TYR A 104 3.82 -18.77 10.77
C TYR A 104 4.45 -19.50 11.94
N ASN A 105 4.45 -20.82 11.88
CA ASN A 105 5.41 -21.61 12.62
C ASN A 105 6.75 -21.46 11.88
N TYR A 106 7.82 -21.03 12.54
CA TYR A 106 9.15 -20.80 11.94
C TYR A 106 9.69 -22.01 11.19
N ASP A 107 9.27 -23.21 11.58
CA ASP A 107 9.63 -24.49 10.97
C ASP A 107 8.95 -24.70 9.60
N ASP A 108 7.88 -23.99 9.32
CA ASP A 108 7.08 -24.11 8.08
C ASP A 108 7.42 -23.02 7.02
N MET A 109 8.29 -22.07 7.35
CA MET A 109 8.71 -21.09 6.36
C MET A 109 9.47 -21.78 5.22
N PRO A 110 9.07 -21.56 3.95
CA PRO A 110 9.89 -22.05 2.85
C PRO A 110 11.27 -21.44 2.99
N VAL A 111 12.24 -22.29 3.30
CA VAL A 111 13.64 -21.90 3.39
C VAL A 111 14.14 -21.62 1.98
N GLY A 112 13.85 -20.43 1.48
CA GLY A 112 14.59 -19.90 0.35
C GLY A 112 15.96 -19.44 0.81
N ASP A 113 16.94 -19.35 -0.09
CA ASP A 113 18.33 -18.96 0.18
C ASP A 113 18.51 -17.58 0.89
N TRP A 114 17.44 -16.94 1.27
CA TRP A 114 17.35 -15.69 2.02
C TRP A 114 17.80 -15.80 3.48
N THR A 115 17.82 -17.01 4.03
CA THR A 115 18.09 -17.27 5.45
C THR A 115 19.55 -17.06 5.86
N SER A 116 20.47 -17.00 4.93
CA SER A 116 21.89 -16.84 5.27
C SER A 116 22.27 -15.47 5.85
N ASN A 117 21.42 -14.44 5.68
CA ASN A 117 21.68 -13.07 6.13
C ASN A 117 20.57 -12.44 6.99
N CYS A 118 19.43 -13.10 7.18
CA CYS A 118 18.37 -12.59 8.05
C CYS A 118 18.53 -13.18 9.44
N PHE A 119 19.17 -12.41 10.33
CA PHE A 119 19.41 -12.78 11.72
C PHE A 119 18.14 -12.82 12.59
N ASP A 120 17.00 -12.37 12.08
CA ASP A 120 15.74 -12.40 12.82
C ASP A 120 14.59 -12.78 11.88
N SER A 121 14.09 -14.02 12.06
CA SER A 121 12.90 -14.53 11.39
C SER A 121 11.66 -13.63 11.56
N ARG A 122 11.60 -12.87 12.67
CA ARG A 122 10.55 -11.88 12.93
C ARG A 122 10.61 -10.68 11.97
N CYS A 123 11.79 -10.31 11.48
CA CYS A 123 11.90 -9.25 10.47
C CYS A 123 11.27 -9.68 9.16
N CYS A 124 11.49 -10.93 8.72
CA CYS A 124 10.91 -11.45 7.49
C CYS A 124 9.38 -11.51 7.57
N GLU A 125 8.82 -11.99 8.68
CA GLU A 125 7.38 -12.03 8.92
C GLU A 125 6.77 -10.64 8.88
N ARG A 126 7.42 -9.66 9.52
CA ARG A 126 6.98 -8.28 9.55
C ARG A 126 6.93 -7.69 8.15
N ASP A 127 8.03 -7.78 7.42
CA ASP A 127 8.16 -7.18 6.08
C ASP A 127 7.12 -7.79 5.13
N TYR A 128 6.87 -9.09 5.25
CA TYR A 128 5.87 -9.75 4.42
C TYR A 128 4.45 -9.34 4.79
N THR A 129 4.14 -9.20 6.07
CA THR A 129 2.83 -8.68 6.53
C THR A 129 2.59 -7.27 5.99
N GLU A 130 3.59 -6.41 6.01
CA GLU A 130 3.49 -5.04 5.48
C GLU A 130 3.21 -5.03 3.98
N LYS A 131 3.91 -5.87 3.21
CA LYS A 131 3.69 -6.02 1.76
C LYS A 131 2.26 -6.46 1.45
N ILE A 132 1.74 -7.45 2.20
CA ILE A 132 0.36 -7.92 2.02
C ILE A 132 -0.65 -6.82 2.38
N VAL A 133 -0.46 -6.11 3.48
CA VAL A 133 -1.35 -5.02 3.89
C VAL A 133 -1.31 -3.87 2.88
N ASP A 134 -0.14 -3.53 2.34
CA ASP A 134 -0.02 -2.53 1.27
C ASP A 134 -0.73 -2.99 -0.01
N PHE A 135 -0.61 -4.27 -0.35
CA PHE A 135 -1.32 -4.87 -1.48
C PHE A 135 -2.85 -4.82 -1.29
N ILE A 136 -3.35 -5.14 -0.10
CA ILE A 136 -4.78 -4.98 0.23
C ILE A 136 -5.22 -3.54 0.03
N ARG A 137 -4.46 -2.57 0.56
CA ARG A 137 -4.75 -1.13 0.40
C ARG A 137 -4.70 -0.68 -1.06
N PHE A 138 -3.80 -1.26 -1.85
CA PHE A 138 -3.69 -0.98 -3.28
C PHE A 138 -4.93 -1.42 -4.05
N LEU A 139 -5.48 -2.60 -3.75
CA LEU A 139 -6.63 -3.15 -4.47
C LEU A 139 -7.97 -2.73 -3.87
N CYS A 140 -8.10 -2.75 -2.54
CA CYS A 140 -9.37 -2.56 -1.85
C CYS A 140 -9.65 -1.08 -1.58
N ASN A 141 -10.02 -0.35 -2.62
CA ASN A 141 -10.38 1.06 -2.53
C ASN A 141 -11.69 1.35 -3.27
N GLU A 142 -12.31 2.49 -2.97
CA GLU A 142 -13.62 2.89 -3.49
C GLU A 142 -13.68 2.89 -5.03
N GLU A 143 -12.62 3.37 -5.71
CA GLU A 143 -12.58 3.45 -7.18
C GLU A 143 -12.60 2.04 -7.80
N ASN A 144 -11.77 1.13 -7.25
CA ASN A 144 -11.70 -0.24 -7.72
C ASN A 144 -12.97 -1.04 -7.38
N HIS A 145 -13.53 -0.84 -6.19
CA HIS A 145 -14.81 -1.45 -5.79
C HIS A 145 -15.96 -1.05 -6.72
N LYS A 146 -16.07 0.22 -7.09
CA LYS A 146 -17.09 0.68 -8.04
C LYS A 146 -17.01 -0.03 -9.39
N LYS A 147 -15.80 -0.30 -9.85
CA LYS A 147 -15.56 -1.01 -11.12
C LYS A 147 -15.70 -2.52 -10.99
N TYR A 148 -15.24 -3.07 -9.88
CA TYR A 148 -15.21 -4.50 -9.58
C TYR A 148 -15.82 -4.77 -8.20
N PRO A 149 -17.16 -4.94 -8.11
CA PRO A 149 -17.86 -5.08 -6.82
C PRO A 149 -17.44 -6.29 -5.96
N LYS A 150 -16.75 -7.28 -6.56
CA LYS A 150 -16.16 -8.41 -5.82
C LYS A 150 -14.93 -8.02 -4.99
N ILE A 151 -14.31 -6.86 -5.28
CA ILE A 151 -13.23 -6.31 -4.46
C ILE A 151 -13.88 -5.39 -3.44
N PRO A 152 -13.74 -5.62 -2.13
CA PRO A 152 -14.33 -4.75 -1.12
C PRO A 152 -13.66 -3.37 -1.07
N ASP A 153 -14.38 -2.34 -0.58
CA ASP A 153 -13.80 -1.04 -0.24
C ASP A 153 -13.33 -1.06 1.21
N ILE A 154 -12.04 -1.29 1.42
CA ILE A 154 -11.42 -1.41 2.73
C ILE A 154 -10.54 -0.19 3.01
N LYS A 155 -10.88 0.60 4.03
CA LYS A 155 -10.10 1.76 4.45
C LYS A 155 -9.15 1.39 5.58
N LEU A 156 -8.01 0.80 5.24
CA LEU A 156 -6.95 0.51 6.19
C LEU A 156 -5.96 1.67 6.27
N HIS A 157 -5.74 2.15 7.47
CA HIS A 157 -4.66 3.06 7.78
C HIS A 157 -3.75 2.39 8.82
N CYS A 158 -2.45 2.28 8.51
CA CYS A 158 -1.48 1.74 9.43
C CYS A 158 -0.97 2.85 10.35
N ILE A 159 -0.91 2.58 11.65
CA ILE A 159 -0.27 3.46 12.63
C ILE A 159 1.21 3.10 12.74
N TYR A 160 1.51 1.82 12.72
CA TYR A 160 2.83 1.28 12.94
C TYR A 160 3.07 0.09 12.01
N SER A 161 4.21 0.14 11.34
CA SER A 161 4.78 -0.96 10.60
C SER A 161 6.28 -0.99 10.89
N GLY A 162 6.73 -2.04 11.57
CA GLY A 162 8.14 -2.33 11.78
C GLY A 162 8.88 -1.51 12.87
N ASP A 163 10.23 -1.69 12.90
CA ASP A 163 11.12 -1.04 13.88
C ASP A 163 11.53 0.39 13.51
N ASP A 164 11.18 0.84 12.34
CA ASP A 164 11.46 2.21 11.96
C ASP A 164 10.60 3.17 12.76
N TYR A 165 11.26 3.99 13.58
CA TYR A 165 10.68 5.09 14.36
C TYR A 165 10.10 6.22 13.51
N GLY A 166 9.95 6.00 12.23
CA GLY A 166 9.30 6.87 11.29
C GLY A 166 7.79 6.72 11.32
N LEU A 167 7.12 7.14 12.40
CA LEU A 167 5.77 7.65 12.19
C LEU A 167 5.90 8.74 11.13
N PRO A 168 5.19 8.64 10.00
CA PRO A 168 5.22 9.70 9.01
C PRO A 168 4.91 11.01 9.74
N GLU A 169 5.65 12.07 9.45
CA GLU A 169 5.55 13.40 10.08
C GLU A 169 4.12 13.97 10.14
N ASN A 170 3.18 13.34 9.47
CA ASN A 170 1.77 13.63 9.39
C ASN A 170 0.87 12.58 10.05
N CYS A 171 1.39 11.64 10.84
CA CYS A 171 0.53 10.79 11.67
C CYS A 171 -0.23 11.63 12.67
N ARG A 172 -1.34 12.17 12.20
CA ARG A 172 -2.45 12.39 13.12
C ARG A 172 -2.81 10.99 13.60
N LEU A 173 -2.60 10.73 14.89
CA LEU A 173 -3.21 9.60 15.59
C LEU A 173 -4.73 9.82 15.59
N ILE A 174 -5.33 9.76 14.43
CA ILE A 174 -6.77 9.78 14.26
C ILE A 174 -7.16 8.31 14.25
N PHE A 175 -7.36 7.78 15.44
CA PHE A 175 -8.17 6.59 15.56
C PHE A 175 -9.59 6.98 15.10
N SER A 176 -10.06 6.36 14.05
CA SER A 176 -11.40 6.60 13.58
C SER A 176 -12.37 5.75 14.41
N GLY A 177 -12.85 6.29 15.52
CA GLY A 177 -13.95 5.69 16.29
C GLY A 177 -15.28 5.62 15.52
N THR A 178 -15.29 6.01 14.24
CA THR A 178 -16.47 5.99 13.37
C THR A 178 -16.43 4.88 12.32
N THR A 179 -15.32 4.14 12.20
CA THR A 179 -15.25 3.02 11.26
C THR A 179 -16.03 1.84 11.81
N ASN A 180 -16.94 1.28 11.03
CA ASN A 180 -17.62 0.05 11.39
C ASN A 180 -16.61 -1.12 11.32
N ILE A 181 -16.06 -1.49 12.48
CA ILE A 181 -15.03 -2.52 12.62
C ILE A 181 -15.52 -3.86 12.09
N GLU A 182 -16.77 -4.23 12.44
CA GLU A 182 -17.37 -5.49 11.99
C GLU A 182 -17.44 -5.55 10.46
N LYS A 183 -17.86 -4.46 9.81
CA LYS A 183 -17.85 -4.36 8.36
C LYS A 183 -16.42 -4.50 7.81
N THR A 184 -15.44 -3.82 8.39
CA THR A 184 -14.05 -3.89 7.93
C THR A 184 -13.48 -5.30 8.05
N ILE A 185 -13.80 -6.02 9.15
CA ILE A 185 -13.37 -7.40 9.33
C ILE A 185 -14.02 -8.32 8.29
N ASN A 186 -15.33 -8.18 8.07
CA ASN A 186 -16.05 -8.96 7.07
C ASN A 186 -15.50 -8.70 5.67
N ASP A 187 -15.26 -7.45 5.30
CA ASP A 187 -14.66 -7.07 4.02
C ASP A 187 -13.25 -7.68 3.86
N LEU A 188 -12.44 -7.71 4.93
CA LEU A 188 -11.12 -8.36 4.92
C LEU A 188 -11.22 -9.87 4.74
N VAL A 189 -12.17 -10.52 5.40
CA VAL A 189 -12.41 -11.97 5.25
C VAL A 189 -12.89 -12.30 3.83
N GLU A 190 -13.77 -11.49 3.26
CA GLU A 190 -14.21 -11.65 1.85
C GLU A 190 -13.04 -11.52 0.89
N PHE A 191 -12.17 -10.54 1.10
CA PHE A 191 -10.96 -10.38 0.28
C PHE A 191 -9.98 -11.55 0.48
N GLY A 192 -9.80 -12.02 1.71
CA GLY A 192 -8.98 -13.18 2.04
C GLY A 192 -9.47 -14.46 1.34
N ALA A 193 -10.78 -14.67 1.29
CA ALA A 193 -11.36 -15.79 0.55
C ALA A 193 -11.08 -15.71 -0.96
N LEU A 194 -11.06 -14.49 -1.51
CA LEU A 194 -10.67 -14.28 -2.91
C LEU A 194 -9.20 -14.61 -3.15
N LEU A 195 -8.30 -14.18 -2.25
CA LEU A 195 -6.88 -14.57 -2.28
C LEU A 195 -6.71 -16.08 -2.16
N ASP A 196 -7.41 -16.74 -1.24
CA ASP A 196 -7.35 -18.19 -1.06
C ASP A 196 -7.86 -18.93 -2.31
N SER A 197 -8.83 -18.38 -3.02
CA SER A 197 -9.28 -18.97 -4.28
C SER A 197 -8.28 -18.80 -5.43
N PHE A 198 -7.43 -17.76 -5.38
CA PHE A 198 -6.38 -17.53 -6.36
C PHE A 198 -5.14 -18.41 -6.10
N LEU A 199 -4.69 -18.53 -4.87
CA LEU A 199 -3.45 -19.21 -4.45
C LEU A 199 -3.58 -20.74 -4.49
N ASN A 200 -3.61 -21.35 -5.68
CA ASN A 200 -3.87 -22.80 -5.85
C ASN A 200 -2.63 -23.63 -6.22
N SER A 201 -1.54 -22.98 -6.62
CA SER A 201 -0.28 -23.63 -7.01
C SER A 201 0.90 -22.88 -6.44
N GLU A 202 2.06 -23.52 -6.40
CA GLU A 202 3.32 -22.87 -6.01
C GLU A 202 3.62 -21.66 -6.91
N GLU A 203 3.34 -21.74 -8.20
CA GLU A 203 3.48 -20.62 -9.13
C GLU A 203 2.59 -19.43 -8.76
N ASP A 204 1.39 -19.67 -8.21
CA ASP A 204 0.50 -18.59 -7.76
C ASP A 204 1.05 -17.88 -6.53
N TYR A 205 1.70 -18.60 -5.62
CA TYR A 205 2.38 -17.99 -4.47
C TYR A 205 3.59 -17.17 -4.90
N TYR A 206 4.42 -17.66 -5.82
CA TYR A 206 5.55 -16.88 -6.37
C TYR A 206 5.06 -15.63 -7.10
N PHE A 207 4.01 -15.75 -7.88
CA PHE A 207 3.40 -14.62 -8.57
C PHE A 207 2.91 -13.56 -7.58
N PHE A 208 2.19 -13.99 -6.54
CA PHE A 208 1.64 -13.11 -5.51
C PHE A 208 2.75 -12.41 -4.72
N ASP A 209 3.74 -13.17 -4.26
CA ASP A 209 4.88 -12.63 -3.50
C ASP A 209 5.68 -11.60 -4.33
N TYR A 210 6.00 -11.94 -5.57
CA TYR A 210 6.67 -11.03 -6.48
C TYR A 210 5.88 -9.73 -6.66
N LEU A 211 4.59 -9.83 -6.93
CA LEU A 211 3.73 -8.67 -7.14
C LEU A 211 3.61 -7.80 -5.88
N CYS A 212 3.43 -8.39 -4.71
CA CYS A 212 3.39 -7.68 -3.44
C CYS A 212 4.71 -6.95 -3.17
N THR A 213 5.85 -7.61 -3.41
CA THR A 213 7.18 -7.05 -3.21
C THR A 213 7.43 -5.87 -4.14
N GLU A 214 7.18 -6.04 -5.44
CA GLU A 214 7.43 -5.00 -6.42
C GLU A 214 6.53 -3.76 -6.22
N LEU A 215 5.28 -3.96 -5.83
CA LEU A 215 4.35 -2.86 -5.53
C LEU A 215 4.73 -2.13 -4.24
N TYR A 216 5.18 -2.84 -3.21
CA TYR A 216 5.60 -2.26 -1.94
C TYR A 216 6.81 -1.35 -2.08
N GLU A 217 7.78 -1.72 -2.93
CA GLU A 217 8.98 -0.93 -3.17
C GLU A 217 8.76 0.35 -4.00
N ILE A 218 7.54 0.57 -4.52
CA ILE A 218 7.24 1.79 -5.28
C ILE A 218 6.87 2.92 -4.32
N ASP A 219 7.74 3.93 -4.21
CA ASP A 219 7.39 5.18 -3.51
C ASP A 219 6.33 5.95 -4.30
N ARG A 220 5.06 5.78 -3.91
CA ARG A 220 3.90 6.42 -4.55
C ARG A 220 3.80 7.92 -4.27
N LYS A 221 4.71 8.48 -3.47
CA LYS A 221 4.75 9.92 -3.16
C LYS A 221 5.73 10.67 -4.05
N ASN A 222 6.82 10.01 -4.47
CA ASN A 222 7.92 10.63 -5.20
C ASN A 222 8.30 9.79 -6.41
N PHE A 223 7.53 9.89 -7.49
CA PHE A 223 7.85 9.16 -8.71
C PHE A 223 9.10 9.68 -9.40
N THR A 224 9.89 8.75 -9.90
CA THR A 224 11.13 8.98 -10.64
C THR A 224 11.09 8.24 -11.99
N PRO A 225 12.01 8.53 -12.91
CA PRO A 225 12.14 7.75 -14.14
C PRO A 225 12.25 6.24 -13.93
N ASN A 226 12.94 5.82 -12.86
CA ASN A 226 13.08 4.40 -12.53
C ASN A 226 11.73 3.75 -12.17
N HIS A 227 10.82 4.51 -11.55
CA HIS A 227 9.47 4.01 -11.28
C HIS A 227 8.67 3.79 -12.57
N CYS A 228 8.83 4.63 -13.60
CA CYS A 228 8.22 4.38 -14.92
C CYS A 228 8.70 3.06 -15.51
N GLN A 229 10.02 2.80 -15.44
CA GLN A 229 10.60 1.54 -15.90
C GLN A 229 10.03 0.36 -15.11
N LYS A 230 10.06 0.41 -13.79
CA LYS A 230 9.59 -0.66 -12.91
C LYS A 230 8.11 -0.97 -13.14
N LEU A 231 7.26 0.05 -13.20
CA LEU A 231 5.82 -0.10 -13.45
C LEU A 231 5.53 -0.68 -14.84
N TYR A 232 6.27 -0.26 -15.86
CA TYR A 232 6.12 -0.85 -17.18
C TYR A 232 6.55 -2.32 -17.18
N SER A 233 7.65 -2.68 -16.51
CA SER A 233 8.09 -4.07 -16.37
C SER A 233 7.08 -4.94 -15.60
N LEU A 234 6.35 -4.37 -14.64
CA LEU A 234 5.20 -5.07 -14.04
C LEU A 234 4.08 -5.32 -15.07
N CYS A 235 3.80 -4.37 -15.95
CA CYS A 235 2.84 -4.61 -17.04
C CYS A 235 3.34 -5.74 -17.99
N GLU A 236 4.64 -5.77 -18.30
CA GLU A 236 5.27 -6.87 -19.07
C GLU A 236 5.05 -8.21 -18.37
N PHE A 237 5.26 -8.27 -17.06
CA PHE A 237 5.05 -9.48 -16.26
C PHE A 237 3.64 -10.07 -16.42
N PHE A 238 2.61 -9.23 -16.49
CA PHE A 238 1.23 -9.67 -16.69
C PHE A 238 0.94 -10.09 -18.14
N LEU A 239 1.47 -9.41 -19.14
CA LEU A 239 0.95 -9.43 -20.51
C LEU A 239 1.93 -9.94 -21.56
N GLU A 240 3.24 -9.82 -21.30
CA GLU A 240 4.26 -10.22 -22.28
C GLU A 240 4.42 -11.74 -22.30
N LYS A 241 4.60 -12.26 -23.51
CA LYS A 241 4.95 -13.66 -23.74
C LYS A 241 6.30 -13.79 -24.44
N ASP A 242 6.47 -13.11 -25.57
CA ASP A 242 7.60 -13.33 -26.48
C ASP A 242 8.38 -12.03 -26.79
N THR A 243 7.73 -10.88 -26.88
CA THR A 243 8.35 -9.60 -27.29
C THR A 243 7.77 -8.38 -26.60
N ASP A 244 8.58 -7.35 -26.35
CA ASP A 244 8.22 -6.09 -25.70
C ASP A 244 7.17 -5.26 -26.48
N HIS A 245 7.05 -5.47 -27.79
CA HIS A 245 6.03 -4.78 -28.61
C HIS A 245 4.60 -5.28 -28.40
N GLU A 246 4.42 -6.44 -27.77
CA GLU A 246 3.08 -6.97 -27.53
C GLU A 246 2.23 -6.08 -26.63
N LEU A 247 2.86 -5.32 -25.72
CA LEU A 247 2.16 -4.41 -24.83
C LEU A 247 1.52 -3.23 -25.57
N ASP A 248 2.01 -2.85 -26.73
CA ASP A 248 1.41 -1.78 -27.54
C ASP A 248 -0.07 -2.09 -27.88
N GLU A 249 -0.41 -3.38 -27.99
CA GLU A 249 -1.78 -3.85 -28.25
C GLU A 249 -2.47 -4.47 -27.02
N LYS A 250 -1.72 -5.09 -26.09
CA LYS A 250 -2.29 -5.80 -24.94
C LYS A 250 -2.54 -4.91 -23.72
N LEU A 251 -1.77 -3.83 -23.53
CA LEU A 251 -1.91 -2.92 -22.39
C LEU A 251 -3.08 -1.91 -22.51
N PRO A 252 -3.44 -1.36 -23.69
CA PRO A 252 -4.47 -0.33 -23.83
C PRO A 252 -5.82 -0.67 -23.19
N PRO A 253 -6.35 -1.91 -23.19
CA PRO A 253 -7.61 -2.25 -22.53
C PRO A 253 -7.62 -2.02 -21.02
N PHE A 254 -6.46 -2.00 -20.36
CA PHE A 254 -6.33 -1.83 -18.91
C PHE A 254 -6.08 -0.38 -18.48
N ILE A 255 -5.71 0.48 -19.43
CA ILE A 255 -5.57 1.92 -19.19
C ILE A 255 -6.96 2.55 -18.99
N LYS A 256 -7.03 3.54 -18.11
CA LYS A 256 -8.31 4.19 -17.73
C LYS A 256 -9.14 4.63 -18.95
N GLU A 257 -10.43 4.37 -18.89
CA GLU A 257 -11.37 4.55 -20.02
C GLU A 257 -11.64 6.01 -20.40
N TYR A 258 -11.29 6.98 -19.54
CA TYR A 258 -11.41 8.39 -19.90
C TYR A 258 -10.45 8.82 -21.00
N TYR A 259 -9.36 8.07 -21.25
CA TYR A 259 -8.54 8.24 -22.44
C TYR A 259 -9.21 7.57 -23.65
N SER A 260 -9.17 8.23 -24.82
CA SER A 260 -9.59 7.60 -26.07
C SER A 260 -8.79 6.32 -26.36
N LEU A 261 -9.31 5.43 -27.17
CA LEU A 261 -8.57 4.20 -27.55
C LEU A 261 -7.23 4.54 -28.24
N GLU A 262 -7.19 5.60 -29.04
CA GLU A 262 -5.98 6.09 -29.70
C GLU A 262 -4.96 6.57 -28.65
N ASP A 263 -5.40 7.38 -27.68
CA ASP A 263 -4.52 7.86 -26.60
C ASP A 263 -3.99 6.69 -25.76
N ARG A 264 -4.83 5.70 -25.45
CA ARG A 264 -4.39 4.50 -24.70
C ARG A 264 -3.30 3.72 -25.44
N LYS A 265 -3.43 3.53 -26.75
CA LYS A 265 -2.37 2.92 -27.57
C LYS A 265 -1.10 3.75 -27.56
N LYS A 266 -1.24 5.07 -27.71
CA LYS A 266 -0.11 6.00 -27.67
C LYS A 266 0.60 5.99 -26.32
N ILE A 267 -0.15 5.96 -25.22
CA ILE A 267 0.40 5.82 -23.85
C ILE A 267 1.24 4.55 -23.74
N ALA A 268 0.73 3.40 -24.22
CA ALA A 268 1.46 2.14 -24.18
C ALA A 268 2.79 2.21 -24.94
N ILE A 269 2.78 2.76 -26.17
CA ILE A 269 3.96 2.95 -27.02
C ILE A 269 4.99 3.88 -26.34
N ILE A 270 4.55 5.04 -25.84
CA ILE A 270 5.45 6.01 -25.20
C ILE A 270 6.02 5.41 -23.90
N ALA A 271 5.21 4.71 -23.09
CA ALA A 271 5.66 4.06 -21.88
C ALA A 271 6.76 3.02 -22.16
N ARG A 272 6.62 2.17 -23.20
CA ARG A 272 7.65 1.26 -23.66
C ARG A 272 8.93 1.99 -24.07
N GLN A 273 8.81 3.07 -24.84
CA GLN A 273 9.96 3.84 -25.27
C GLN A 273 10.68 4.48 -24.07
N ILE A 274 9.95 5.01 -23.10
CA ILE A 274 10.48 5.57 -21.84
C ILE A 274 11.24 4.48 -21.08
N ARG A 275 10.61 3.31 -20.87
CA ARG A 275 11.24 2.17 -20.19
C ARG A 275 12.59 1.81 -20.86
N ASN A 276 12.61 1.71 -22.18
CA ASN A 276 13.84 1.38 -22.92
C ASN A 276 14.92 2.47 -22.76
N LYS A 277 14.54 3.77 -22.76
CA LYS A 277 15.51 4.86 -22.55
C LYS A 277 16.11 4.85 -21.15
N VAL A 278 15.28 4.62 -20.11
CA VAL A 278 15.75 4.51 -18.73
C VAL A 278 16.67 3.29 -18.58
N ALA A 279 16.27 2.12 -19.09
CA ALA A 279 17.06 0.88 -19.01
C ALA A 279 18.44 1.00 -19.65
N HIS A 280 18.56 1.80 -20.73
CA HIS A 280 19.84 2.04 -21.43
C HIS A 280 20.59 3.28 -20.95
N GLY A 281 20.08 4.00 -19.93
CA GLY A 281 20.73 5.22 -19.41
C GLY A 281 20.71 6.40 -20.37
N ASP A 282 19.84 6.41 -21.39
CA ASP A 282 19.72 7.48 -22.38
C ASP A 282 18.78 8.58 -21.89
N PHE A 283 19.23 9.33 -20.89
CA PHE A 283 18.40 10.33 -20.20
C PHE A 283 18.05 11.54 -21.07
N SER A 284 18.81 11.85 -22.13
CA SER A 284 18.43 12.92 -23.06
C SER A 284 17.17 12.54 -23.82
N LYS A 285 17.17 11.39 -24.46
CA LYS A 285 16.01 10.89 -25.20
C LYS A 285 14.86 10.49 -24.29
N PHE A 286 15.12 10.15 -23.01
CA PHE A 286 14.07 10.01 -22.01
C PHE A 286 13.29 11.32 -21.85
N ARG A 287 13.98 12.46 -21.71
CA ARG A 287 13.33 13.78 -21.59
C ARG A 287 12.45 14.10 -22.80
N ASP A 288 12.95 13.80 -24.01
CA ASP A 288 12.16 14.01 -25.23
C ASP A 288 10.86 13.20 -25.22
N LYS A 289 10.90 11.96 -24.70
CA LYS A 289 9.72 11.10 -24.59
C LYS A 289 8.76 11.52 -23.48
N ILE A 290 9.26 12.04 -22.37
CA ILE A 290 8.41 12.66 -21.33
C ILE A 290 7.73 13.91 -21.87
N GLU A 291 8.42 14.73 -22.65
CA GLU A 291 7.84 15.92 -23.27
C GLU A 291 6.80 15.56 -24.34
N GLU A 292 7.04 14.50 -25.13
CA GLU A 292 6.06 13.94 -26.05
C GLU A 292 4.80 13.46 -25.30
N TYR A 293 4.96 12.73 -24.17
CA TYR A 293 3.85 12.31 -23.34
C TYR A 293 3.07 13.53 -22.80
N ALA A 294 3.79 14.53 -22.34
CA ALA A 294 3.23 15.75 -21.83
C ALA A 294 2.36 16.46 -22.87
N SER A 295 2.89 16.70 -24.07
CA SER A 295 2.19 17.45 -25.12
C SER A 295 1.05 16.66 -25.77
N GLU A 296 1.26 15.37 -26.04
CA GLU A 296 0.31 14.60 -26.83
C GLU A 296 -0.78 13.90 -26.02
N ILE A 297 -0.54 13.66 -24.73
CA ILE A 297 -1.50 13.01 -23.82
C ILE A 297 -2.07 14.01 -22.83
N MET A 298 -1.21 14.70 -22.07
CA MET A 298 -1.70 15.52 -20.96
C MET A 298 -2.31 16.84 -21.45
N GLU A 299 -1.68 17.57 -22.38
CA GLU A 299 -2.25 18.81 -22.93
C GLU A 299 -3.54 18.54 -23.69
N LYS A 300 -3.55 17.54 -24.53
CA LYS A 300 -4.73 17.14 -25.30
C LYS A 300 -5.94 16.84 -24.38
N ASN A 301 -5.70 16.29 -23.21
CA ASN A 301 -6.74 15.92 -22.24
C ASN A 301 -6.93 16.96 -21.12
N ASN A 302 -6.38 18.16 -21.24
CA ASN A 302 -6.50 19.26 -20.27
C ASN A 302 -6.02 18.92 -18.83
N TYR A 303 -4.97 18.08 -18.70
CA TYR A 303 -4.38 17.73 -17.40
C TYR A 303 -3.28 18.69 -16.93
N TRP A 304 -3.33 19.94 -17.38
CA TRP A 304 -2.30 20.93 -17.07
C TRP A 304 -2.70 21.87 -15.94
N PHE A 305 -1.70 22.11 -15.10
CA PHE A 305 -1.60 23.26 -14.23
C PHE A 305 -0.45 24.15 -14.74
N ASP A 306 -0.51 25.45 -14.48
CA ASP A 306 0.46 26.44 -14.94
C ASP A 306 1.74 26.34 -14.12
N TYR A 307 2.67 25.46 -14.50
CA TYR A 307 3.92 25.20 -13.81
C TYR A 307 5.16 25.53 -14.66
N SER A 308 6.33 25.72 -13.99
CA SER A 308 7.62 25.82 -14.63
C SER A 308 7.97 24.53 -15.40
N GLU A 309 8.89 24.60 -16.37
CA GLU A 309 9.28 23.45 -17.21
C GLU A 309 9.72 22.22 -16.40
N TYR A 310 10.46 22.43 -15.31
CA TYR A 310 10.85 21.34 -14.40
C TYR A 310 9.62 20.66 -13.75
N SER A 311 8.64 21.45 -13.30
CA SER A 311 7.39 20.95 -12.75
C SER A 311 6.57 20.18 -13.81
N ARG A 312 6.61 20.60 -15.07
CA ARG A 312 5.94 19.95 -16.19
C ARG A 312 6.41 18.52 -16.38
N GLN A 313 7.73 18.30 -16.46
CA GLN A 313 8.30 16.95 -16.59
C GLN A 313 7.97 16.05 -15.40
N ASN A 314 8.08 16.56 -14.18
CA ASN A 314 7.73 15.79 -12.98
C ASN A 314 6.25 15.40 -12.98
N TRP A 315 5.35 16.30 -13.39
CA TRP A 315 3.94 15.98 -13.53
C TRP A 315 3.68 14.93 -14.61
N ALA A 316 4.40 14.97 -15.72
CA ALA A 316 4.28 13.97 -16.77
C ALA A 316 4.74 12.58 -16.28
N ILE A 317 5.87 12.51 -15.57
CA ILE A 317 6.34 11.28 -14.92
C ILE A 317 5.30 10.76 -13.94
N MET A 318 4.78 11.64 -13.08
CA MET A 318 3.79 11.27 -12.07
C MET A 318 2.49 10.77 -12.71
N ASN A 319 1.97 11.48 -13.71
CA ASN A 319 0.75 11.07 -14.42
C ASN A 319 0.93 9.73 -15.13
N LEU A 320 2.06 9.50 -15.81
CA LEU A 320 2.38 8.22 -16.45
C LEU A 320 2.45 7.09 -15.40
N CYS A 321 3.15 7.31 -14.28
CA CYS A 321 3.24 6.33 -13.21
C CYS A 321 1.85 5.98 -12.63
N PHE A 322 1.01 6.96 -12.36
CA PHE A 322 -0.37 6.72 -11.91
C PHE A 322 -1.22 5.99 -12.96
N THR A 323 -1.00 6.29 -14.24
CA THR A 323 -1.70 5.60 -15.34
C THR A 323 -1.30 4.12 -15.40
N LEU A 324 0.00 3.81 -15.27
CA LEU A 324 0.50 2.44 -15.23
C LEU A 324 0.07 1.70 -13.94
N LEU A 325 0.10 2.36 -12.78
CA LEU A 325 -0.41 1.79 -11.53
C LEU A 325 -1.89 1.42 -11.65
N ALA A 326 -2.70 2.27 -12.24
CA ALA A 326 -4.12 1.98 -12.46
C ALA A 326 -4.32 0.79 -13.41
N ALA A 327 -3.48 0.66 -14.45
CA ALA A 327 -3.51 -0.50 -15.34
C ALA A 327 -3.11 -1.79 -14.59
N ILE A 328 -2.06 -1.74 -13.76
CA ILE A 328 -1.64 -2.85 -12.91
C ILE A 328 -2.75 -3.24 -11.93
N GLN A 329 -3.40 -2.25 -11.30
CA GLN A 329 -4.54 -2.51 -10.41
C GLN A 329 -5.68 -3.24 -11.14
N ASN A 330 -6.03 -2.81 -12.36
CA ASN A 330 -7.03 -3.47 -13.17
C ASN A 330 -6.64 -4.93 -13.49
N MET A 331 -5.39 -5.16 -13.95
CA MET A 331 -4.89 -6.49 -14.28
C MET A 331 -4.86 -7.41 -13.05
N THR A 332 -4.35 -6.90 -11.93
CA THR A 332 -4.32 -7.63 -10.66
C THR A 332 -5.73 -8.00 -10.19
N THR A 333 -6.65 -7.07 -10.28
CA THR A 333 -8.05 -7.34 -9.93
C THR A 333 -8.65 -8.43 -10.80
N ILE A 334 -8.45 -8.35 -12.12
CA ILE A 334 -8.99 -9.35 -13.05
C ILE A 334 -8.38 -10.72 -12.79
N ILE A 335 -7.07 -10.82 -12.54
CA ILE A 335 -6.43 -12.12 -12.29
C ILE A 335 -6.92 -12.78 -10.99
N LEU A 336 -7.25 -11.98 -9.98
CA LEU A 336 -7.83 -12.49 -8.73
C LEU A 336 -9.28 -12.97 -8.92
N ILE A 337 -10.07 -12.28 -9.75
CA ILE A 337 -11.48 -12.61 -9.98
C ILE A 337 -11.65 -13.72 -11.03
N ASP A 338 -10.84 -13.68 -12.09
CA ASP A 338 -10.91 -14.57 -13.24
C ASP A 338 -9.53 -14.71 -13.92
N LYS A 339 -8.65 -15.47 -13.31
CA LYS A 339 -7.29 -15.74 -13.81
C LYS A 339 -7.24 -16.13 -15.31
N PRO A 340 -8.14 -17.00 -15.84
CA PRO A 340 -8.17 -17.36 -17.25
C PRO A 340 -8.23 -16.19 -18.21
N ILE A 341 -8.90 -15.08 -17.88
CA ILE A 341 -8.97 -13.90 -18.77
C ILE A 341 -7.59 -13.31 -19.03
N ILE A 342 -6.81 -13.08 -17.99
CA ILE A 342 -5.43 -12.52 -18.14
C ILE A 342 -4.54 -13.52 -18.89
N MET A 343 -4.63 -14.79 -18.56
CA MET A 343 -3.84 -15.83 -19.24
C MET A 343 -4.20 -15.91 -20.74
N ALA A 344 -5.48 -15.78 -21.09
CA ALA A 344 -5.90 -15.73 -22.48
C ALA A 344 -5.35 -14.51 -23.23
N ILE A 345 -5.31 -13.32 -22.57
CA ILE A 345 -4.73 -12.13 -23.16
C ILE A 345 -3.20 -12.28 -23.33
N LYS A 346 -2.52 -12.83 -22.31
CA LYS A 346 -1.08 -13.07 -22.36
C LYS A 346 -0.68 -13.97 -23.52
N HIS A 347 -1.47 -15.03 -23.76
CA HIS A 347 -1.22 -16.03 -24.82
C HIS A 347 -1.84 -15.69 -26.18
N ARG A 348 -2.51 -14.56 -26.30
CA ARG A 348 -3.07 -14.07 -27.57
C ARG A 348 -1.91 -13.68 -28.50
N LYS A 349 -1.94 -14.26 -29.74
CA LYS A 349 -1.00 -13.90 -30.82
C LYS A 349 -1.42 -12.62 -31.50
#